data_f6a62bdde00600d52ac49646b9f3044b
#
_entry.id   f6a62bdde00600d52ac49646b9f3044b
#
_cell.length_a   1.000
_cell.length_b   1.000
_cell.length_c   1.000
_cell.angle_alpha   90.00
_cell.angle_beta   90.00
_cell.angle_gamma   90.00
#
_symmetry.space_group_name_H-M   'P 1'
#
loop_
_entity.id
_entity.type
_entity.pdbx_description
1 polymer ?
#
loop_
_entity_poly.entity_id
_entity_poly.type
_entity_poly.pdbx_seq_one_letter_code
_entity_poly.pdbx_strand_id
1 'polypeptide(L)'
;MKNKRAILVMAVAVLFGFAAVVFASRWLLTQPGNSSGRIVVAAADISLGQRLAPEMFKLADWPADSVPKGAFSDPQKLGGRVLKSNLLVGEPVSEAKLAPAGTLGGLSALITEGKRAITVRVNDVIGVAGFALPGNYVDIIVSTQKDVAPGADVRQQNISKIVLERILVLAVAQEVNRDETKPKVVNAVTLEVTPEQAEKLDLARSVGTLSLALRNQVDPQSASTEGATKLTLLPEAPPAPRKPVPKPAPTARPVPLVLKVAAPVRRDCVTVLNGLRASQECF
;
A
#
# COMPACT_ATOMS: atom_id res chain seq x y z
N MET A 1 34.24 -11.37 -92.10
CA MET A 1 33.51 -12.35 -91.22
C MET A 1 33.53 -11.92 -89.73
N LYS A 2 34.37 -11.01 -89.29
CA LYS A 2 34.47 -10.61 -87.85
C LYS A 2 33.29 -9.86 -87.34
N ASN A 3 32.58 -9.04 -88.13
CA ASN A 3 31.45 -8.22 -87.69
C ASN A 3 30.17 -8.98 -87.37
N LYS A 4 29.94 -10.13 -87.96
CA LYS A 4 28.77 -11.00 -87.71
C LYS A 4 28.79 -11.59 -86.28
N ARG A 5 29.99 -11.97 -85.79
CA ARG A 5 30.15 -12.50 -84.43
C ARG A 5 29.95 -11.38 -83.40
N ALA A 6 30.43 -10.15 -83.63
CA ALA A 6 30.23 -9.04 -82.72
C ALA A 6 28.76 -8.62 -82.61
N ILE A 7 28.02 -8.60 -83.75
CA ILE A 7 26.56 -8.32 -83.77
C ILE A 7 25.79 -9.42 -82.99
N LEU A 8 26.18 -10.68 -83.16
CA LEU A 8 25.52 -11.79 -82.45
C LEU A 8 25.74 -11.71 -80.93
N VAL A 9 26.96 -11.40 -80.50
CA VAL A 9 27.26 -11.20 -79.06
C VAL A 9 26.50 -10.01 -78.51
N MET A 10 26.40 -8.92 -79.24
CA MET A 10 25.64 -7.73 -78.82
C MET A 10 24.13 -8.02 -78.71
N ALA A 11 23.57 -8.77 -79.68
CA ALA A 11 22.17 -9.17 -79.63
C ALA A 11 21.86 -10.09 -78.43
N VAL A 12 22.75 -11.04 -78.11
CA VAL A 12 22.63 -11.91 -76.94
C VAL A 12 22.72 -11.09 -75.64
N ALA A 13 23.66 -10.16 -75.57
CA ALA A 13 23.78 -9.30 -74.36
C ALA A 13 22.53 -8.43 -74.12
N VAL A 14 21.94 -7.87 -75.18
CA VAL A 14 20.68 -7.13 -75.08
C VAL A 14 19.53 -8.00 -74.67
N LEU A 15 19.45 -9.23 -75.17
CA LEU A 15 18.42 -10.21 -74.83
C LEU A 15 18.55 -10.62 -73.31
N PHE A 16 19.76 -10.87 -72.84
CA PHE A 16 19.99 -11.17 -71.41
C PHE A 16 19.68 -9.94 -70.50
N GLY A 17 20.06 -8.75 -70.98
CA GLY A 17 19.71 -7.50 -70.23
C GLY A 17 18.20 -7.33 -70.13
N PHE A 18 17.47 -7.52 -71.22
CA PHE A 18 16.01 -7.43 -71.21
C PHE A 18 15.36 -8.52 -70.34
N ALA A 19 15.85 -9.77 -70.42
CA ALA A 19 15.40 -10.87 -69.58
C ALA A 19 15.64 -10.59 -68.09
N ALA A 20 16.80 -10.00 -67.75
CA ALA A 20 17.12 -9.61 -66.34
C ALA A 20 16.17 -8.49 -65.85
N VAL A 21 15.85 -7.49 -66.66
CA VAL A 21 14.91 -6.41 -66.33
C VAL A 21 13.49 -6.98 -66.14
N VAL A 22 13.04 -7.86 -67.01
CA VAL A 22 11.72 -8.52 -66.90
C VAL A 22 11.66 -9.39 -65.62
N PHE A 23 12.73 -10.12 -65.37
CA PHE A 23 12.80 -10.93 -64.16
C PHE A 23 12.80 -10.10 -62.88
N ALA A 24 13.61 -9.03 -62.87
CA ALA A 24 13.67 -8.12 -61.73
C ALA A 24 12.33 -7.40 -61.47
N SER A 25 11.68 -6.92 -62.57
CA SER A 25 10.37 -6.30 -62.45
C SER A 25 9.28 -7.25 -61.99
N ARG A 26 9.28 -8.50 -62.51
CA ARG A 26 8.38 -9.53 -62.01
C ARG A 26 8.65 -9.92 -60.56
N TRP A 27 9.92 -10.00 -60.16
CA TRP A 27 10.29 -10.30 -58.78
C TRP A 27 9.87 -9.18 -57.85
N LEU A 28 10.02 -7.89 -58.21
CA LEU A 28 9.51 -6.74 -57.46
C LEU A 28 7.99 -6.74 -57.35
N LEU A 29 7.29 -7.11 -58.43
CA LEU A 29 5.82 -7.14 -58.47
C LEU A 29 5.23 -8.39 -57.75
N THR A 30 6.02 -9.45 -57.64
CA THR A 30 5.64 -10.68 -56.92
C THR A 30 6.14 -10.74 -55.48
N GLN A 31 6.92 -9.72 -55.04
CA GLN A 31 7.06 -9.55 -53.61
C GLN A 31 5.65 -9.38 -53.03
N PRO A 32 5.23 -10.26 -52.05
CA PRO A 32 3.93 -10.09 -51.42
C PRO A 32 3.92 -8.69 -50.88
N GLY A 33 3.23 -7.79 -51.59
CA GLY A 33 2.98 -6.43 -51.11
C GLY A 33 2.43 -6.65 -49.72
N ASN A 34 3.03 -5.99 -48.72
CA ASN A 34 2.62 -6.07 -47.35
C ASN A 34 1.10 -6.12 -47.32
N SER A 35 0.53 -7.30 -47.09
CA SER A 35 -0.90 -7.44 -46.91
C SER A 35 -1.22 -6.59 -45.67
N SER A 36 -1.59 -5.34 -45.92
CA SER A 36 -1.97 -4.45 -44.84
C SER A 36 -3.39 -4.79 -44.42
N GLY A 37 -3.53 -5.26 -43.20
CA GLY A 37 -4.81 -5.33 -42.53
C GLY A 37 -5.17 -3.95 -42.00
N ARG A 38 -6.45 -3.56 -42.02
CA ARG A 38 -6.89 -2.37 -41.29
C ARG A 38 -7.23 -2.73 -39.87
N ILE A 39 -6.61 -2.04 -38.91
CA ILE A 39 -6.90 -2.19 -37.51
C ILE A 39 -7.37 -0.87 -36.89
N VAL A 40 -8.07 -0.99 -35.77
CA VAL A 40 -8.57 0.13 -35.00
C VAL A 40 -7.45 0.70 -34.13
N VAL A 41 -7.18 1.99 -34.30
CA VAL A 41 -6.23 2.73 -33.47
C VAL A 41 -6.91 3.93 -32.83
N ALA A 42 -6.38 4.41 -31.72
CA ALA A 42 -6.89 5.60 -31.05
C ALA A 42 -6.71 6.86 -31.92
N ALA A 43 -7.75 7.67 -32.04
CA ALA A 43 -7.72 8.94 -32.74
C ALA A 43 -7.16 10.08 -31.86
N ALA A 44 -7.28 9.95 -30.53
CA ALA A 44 -6.77 10.85 -29.50
C ALA A 44 -6.29 10.02 -28.29
N ASP A 45 -5.63 10.67 -27.34
CA ASP A 45 -5.27 10.04 -26.07
C ASP A 45 -6.53 9.74 -25.25
N ILE A 46 -6.63 8.49 -24.76
CA ILE A 46 -7.79 8.01 -24.01
C ILE A 46 -7.30 7.52 -22.66
N SER A 47 -7.89 8.02 -21.57
CA SER A 47 -7.51 7.67 -20.21
C SER A 47 -8.09 6.33 -19.78
N LEU A 48 -7.40 5.67 -18.84
CA LEU A 48 -7.91 4.45 -18.19
C LEU A 48 -9.27 4.72 -17.51
N GLY A 49 -10.13 3.69 -17.48
CA GLY A 49 -11.49 3.80 -16.91
C GLY A 49 -12.49 4.54 -17.79
N GLN A 50 -12.07 5.15 -18.89
CA GLN A 50 -12.94 5.86 -19.81
C GLN A 50 -13.78 4.88 -20.62
N ARG A 51 -15.07 5.19 -20.75
CA ARG A 51 -15.99 4.46 -21.63
C ARG A 51 -15.74 4.87 -23.08
N LEU A 52 -15.59 3.86 -23.93
CA LEU A 52 -15.23 4.03 -25.32
C LEU A 52 -16.45 4.35 -26.20
N ALA A 53 -16.27 5.26 -27.12
CA ALA A 53 -17.19 5.57 -28.20
C ALA A 53 -16.50 5.34 -29.55
N PRO A 54 -17.22 4.88 -30.59
CA PRO A 54 -16.62 4.57 -31.89
C PRO A 54 -15.87 5.76 -32.52
N GLU A 55 -16.29 6.98 -32.20
CA GLU A 55 -15.72 8.23 -32.71
C GLU A 55 -14.30 8.52 -32.19
N MET A 56 -13.92 7.85 -31.09
CA MET A 56 -12.58 7.97 -30.50
C MET A 56 -11.51 7.20 -31.28
N PHE A 57 -11.92 6.50 -32.34
CA PHE A 57 -11.06 5.59 -33.08
C PHE A 57 -11.02 5.90 -34.56
N LYS A 58 -9.95 5.49 -35.19
CA LYS A 58 -9.77 5.50 -36.65
C LYS A 58 -9.22 4.16 -37.12
N LEU A 59 -9.46 3.85 -38.37
CA LEU A 59 -8.82 2.70 -39.02
C LEU A 59 -7.46 3.14 -39.57
N ALA A 60 -6.44 2.37 -39.28
CA ALA A 60 -5.09 2.54 -39.82
C ALA A 60 -4.65 1.29 -40.55
N ASP A 61 -3.93 1.47 -41.66
CA ASP A 61 -3.29 0.36 -42.35
C ASP A 61 -2.13 -0.14 -41.51
N TRP A 62 -2.10 -1.48 -41.29
CA TRP A 62 -1.12 -2.09 -40.42
C TRP A 62 -0.52 -3.32 -41.10
N PRO A 63 0.81 -3.54 -41.04
CA PRO A 63 1.43 -4.73 -41.63
C PRO A 63 0.84 -5.99 -41.00
N ALA A 64 0.39 -6.94 -41.86
CA ALA A 64 -0.30 -8.15 -41.37
C ALA A 64 0.53 -8.97 -40.40
N ASP A 65 1.84 -8.99 -40.59
CA ASP A 65 2.79 -9.75 -39.74
C ASP A 65 3.00 -9.10 -38.37
N SER A 66 2.58 -7.84 -38.19
CA SER A 66 2.79 -7.06 -36.96
C SER A 66 1.50 -6.76 -36.23
N VAL A 67 0.34 -7.30 -36.66
CA VAL A 67 -0.95 -7.07 -36.00
C VAL A 67 -0.92 -7.63 -34.58
N PRO A 68 -1.17 -6.79 -33.53
CA PRO A 68 -1.21 -7.29 -32.16
C PRO A 68 -2.31 -8.34 -31.96
N LYS A 69 -2.04 -9.35 -31.15
CA LYS A 69 -3.04 -10.37 -30.82
C LYS A 69 -4.26 -9.73 -30.17
N GLY A 70 -5.46 -10.04 -30.68
CA GLY A 70 -6.71 -9.50 -30.17
C GLY A 70 -6.98 -8.03 -30.59
N ALA A 71 -6.29 -7.53 -31.62
CA ALA A 71 -6.59 -6.23 -32.21
C ALA A 71 -7.95 -6.23 -32.89
N PHE A 72 -8.64 -5.10 -32.83
CA PHE A 72 -9.94 -4.91 -33.47
C PHE A 72 -9.80 -4.33 -34.86
N SER A 73 -10.64 -4.79 -35.79
CA SER A 73 -10.78 -4.26 -37.14
C SER A 73 -12.03 -3.42 -37.34
N ASP A 74 -12.93 -3.39 -36.34
CA ASP A 74 -14.20 -2.68 -36.39
C ASP A 74 -14.38 -1.81 -35.13
N PRO A 75 -14.42 -0.47 -35.29
CA PRO A 75 -14.62 0.47 -34.16
C PRO A 75 -15.95 0.27 -33.44
N GLN A 76 -16.99 -0.24 -34.12
CA GLN A 76 -18.32 -0.43 -33.52
C GLN A 76 -18.28 -1.46 -32.36
N LYS A 77 -17.40 -2.45 -32.45
CA LYS A 77 -17.20 -3.46 -31.39
C LYS A 77 -16.61 -2.88 -30.10
N LEU A 78 -16.07 -1.69 -30.15
CA LEU A 78 -15.50 -1.00 -29.00
C LEU A 78 -16.51 -0.11 -28.28
N GLY A 79 -17.65 0.15 -28.90
CA GLY A 79 -18.71 1.01 -28.30
C GLY A 79 -19.18 0.49 -26.95
N GLY A 80 -19.10 1.34 -25.92
CA GLY A 80 -19.52 1.02 -24.57
C GLY A 80 -18.51 0.17 -23.75
N ARG A 81 -17.41 -0.30 -24.36
CA ARG A 81 -16.30 -0.98 -23.62
C ARG A 81 -15.53 0.06 -22.80
N VAL A 82 -14.71 -0.41 -21.87
CA VAL A 82 -13.94 0.44 -20.95
C VAL A 82 -12.48 0.04 -21.01
N LEU A 83 -11.57 1.03 -20.98
CA LEU A 83 -10.12 0.81 -20.96
C LEU A 83 -9.62 0.46 -19.55
N LYS A 84 -8.71 -0.51 -19.46
CA LYS A 84 -7.94 -0.86 -18.25
C LYS A 84 -6.58 -0.15 -18.17
N SER A 85 -6.13 0.48 -19.24
CA SER A 85 -4.86 1.21 -19.31
C SER A 85 -5.03 2.42 -20.22
N ASN A 86 -4.18 3.42 -20.05
CA ASN A 86 -4.14 4.56 -20.95
C ASN A 86 -3.81 4.10 -22.38
N LEU A 87 -4.38 4.77 -23.37
CA LEU A 87 -4.17 4.54 -24.78
C LEU A 87 -3.72 5.84 -25.43
N LEU A 88 -2.59 5.82 -26.09
CA LEU A 88 -2.05 6.99 -26.77
C LEU A 88 -2.59 7.09 -28.21
N VAL A 89 -2.58 8.30 -28.76
CA VAL A 89 -2.97 8.54 -30.17
C VAL A 89 -2.17 7.64 -31.10
N GLY A 90 -2.86 6.97 -32.03
CA GLY A 90 -2.25 6.04 -32.99
C GLY A 90 -1.96 4.65 -32.44
N GLU A 91 -2.18 4.40 -31.16
CA GLU A 91 -1.94 3.09 -30.55
C GLU A 91 -3.07 2.10 -30.88
N PRO A 92 -2.75 0.84 -31.24
CA PRO A 92 -3.75 -0.18 -31.57
C PRO A 92 -4.52 -0.62 -30.32
N VAL A 93 -5.84 -0.79 -30.48
CA VAL A 93 -6.71 -1.32 -29.43
C VAL A 93 -6.71 -2.84 -29.50
N SER A 94 -6.42 -3.47 -28.36
CA SER A 94 -6.52 -4.93 -28.22
C SER A 94 -7.43 -5.32 -27.05
N GLU A 95 -7.97 -6.55 -27.09
CA GLU A 95 -8.84 -7.07 -26.02
C GLU A 95 -8.15 -7.05 -24.65
N ALA A 96 -6.83 -7.25 -24.59
CA ALA A 96 -6.05 -7.20 -23.35
C ALA A 96 -6.11 -5.85 -22.61
N LYS A 97 -6.34 -4.76 -23.37
CA LYS A 97 -6.47 -3.40 -22.82
C LYS A 97 -7.88 -3.04 -22.37
N LEU A 98 -8.84 -3.91 -22.58
CA LEU A 98 -10.25 -3.69 -22.28
C LEU A 98 -10.65 -4.38 -20.99
N ALA A 99 -11.54 -3.75 -20.25
CA ALA A 99 -12.27 -4.38 -19.14
C ALA A 99 -13.27 -5.40 -19.69
N PRO A 100 -13.72 -6.37 -18.87
CA PRO A 100 -14.77 -7.30 -19.25
C PRO A 100 -15.99 -6.61 -19.85
N ALA A 101 -16.65 -7.25 -20.80
CA ALA A 101 -17.85 -6.72 -21.41
C ALA A 101 -18.95 -6.50 -20.34
N GLY A 102 -19.68 -5.38 -20.44
CA GLY A 102 -20.71 -5.01 -19.48
C GLY A 102 -20.23 -4.16 -18.31
N THR A 103 -18.92 -3.89 -18.20
CA THR A 103 -18.38 -2.98 -17.19
C THR A 103 -18.89 -1.55 -17.44
N LEU A 104 -19.39 -0.89 -16.38
CA LEU A 104 -20.02 0.44 -16.50
C LEU A 104 -19.05 1.61 -16.66
N GLY A 105 -17.75 1.37 -16.49
CA GLY A 105 -16.72 2.41 -16.57
C GLY A 105 -16.35 3.00 -15.21
N GLY A 106 -15.43 3.98 -15.26
CA GLY A 106 -14.87 4.56 -14.06
C GLY A 106 -13.96 3.60 -13.29
N LEU A 107 -13.72 3.91 -12.03
CA LEU A 107 -12.80 3.14 -11.18
C LEU A 107 -13.22 1.67 -10.99
N SER A 108 -14.53 1.39 -11.01
CA SER A 108 -15.06 0.03 -10.87
C SER A 108 -14.61 -0.92 -11.98
N ALA A 109 -14.28 -0.38 -13.16
CA ALA A 109 -13.74 -1.16 -14.28
C ALA A 109 -12.31 -1.68 -14.06
N LEU A 110 -11.60 -1.07 -13.12
CA LEU A 110 -10.20 -1.36 -12.81
C LEU A 110 -10.05 -2.36 -11.67
N ILE A 111 -11.13 -2.59 -10.91
CA ILE A 111 -11.12 -3.50 -9.77
C ILE A 111 -11.08 -4.94 -10.27
N THR A 112 -10.12 -5.71 -9.78
CA THR A 112 -10.01 -7.14 -10.05
C THR A 112 -11.20 -7.89 -9.46
N GLU A 113 -11.66 -8.94 -10.14
CA GLU A 113 -12.75 -9.79 -9.66
C GLU A 113 -12.48 -10.30 -8.23
N GLY A 114 -13.51 -10.24 -7.37
CA GLY A 114 -13.39 -10.61 -5.96
C GLY A 114 -12.81 -9.54 -5.04
N LYS A 115 -12.23 -8.45 -5.59
CA LYS A 115 -11.68 -7.34 -4.81
C LYS A 115 -12.63 -6.15 -4.71
N ARG A 116 -12.24 -5.16 -3.93
CA ARG A 116 -12.97 -3.92 -3.62
C ARG A 116 -12.03 -2.73 -3.73
N ALA A 117 -12.56 -1.56 -4.03
CA ALA A 117 -11.86 -0.29 -3.92
C ALA A 117 -12.26 0.40 -2.62
N ILE A 118 -11.30 0.75 -1.79
CA ILE A 118 -11.49 1.53 -0.57
C ILE A 118 -10.64 2.80 -0.63
N THR A 119 -11.24 3.94 -0.28
CA THR A 119 -10.52 5.21 -0.24
C THR A 119 -10.17 5.56 1.20
N VAL A 120 -8.89 5.81 1.43
CA VAL A 120 -8.36 6.22 2.73
C VAL A 120 -7.70 7.58 2.62
N ARG A 121 -7.85 8.39 3.68
CA ARG A 121 -7.06 9.62 3.85
C ARG A 121 -5.74 9.26 4.49
N VAL A 122 -4.67 9.78 3.92
CA VAL A 122 -3.32 9.59 4.44
C VAL A 122 -2.74 10.95 4.82
N ASN A 123 -1.89 10.96 5.84
CA ASN A 123 -1.30 12.19 6.31
C ASN A 123 -0.23 12.69 5.31
N ASP A 124 -0.27 13.96 4.96
CA ASP A 124 0.59 14.60 3.95
C ASP A 124 2.10 14.39 4.16
N VAL A 125 2.51 14.28 5.41
CA VAL A 125 3.94 14.22 5.79
C VAL A 125 4.51 12.79 5.64
N ILE A 126 3.66 11.76 5.65
CA ILE A 126 4.09 10.36 5.77
C ILE A 126 3.73 9.54 4.51
N GLY A 127 2.87 10.07 3.66
CA GLY A 127 2.53 9.47 2.37
C GLY A 127 3.48 9.94 1.30
N VAL A 128 4.57 9.26 1.07
CA VAL A 128 5.47 9.29 -0.11
C VAL A 128 5.39 10.58 -0.96
N ALA A 129 5.08 11.73 -0.34
CA ALA A 129 5.08 13.10 -0.91
C ALA A 129 4.58 13.20 -2.37
N GLY A 130 3.47 12.52 -2.72
CA GLY A 130 2.90 12.55 -4.07
C GLY A 130 3.50 11.55 -5.07
N PHE A 131 4.44 10.69 -4.64
CA PHE A 131 5.02 9.66 -5.50
C PHE A 131 4.22 8.35 -5.56
N ALA A 132 3.20 8.19 -4.73
CA ALA A 132 2.27 7.08 -4.87
C ALA A 132 1.36 7.33 -6.09
N LEU A 133 1.72 6.76 -7.22
CA LEU A 133 0.97 6.87 -8.47
C LEU A 133 0.03 5.68 -8.65
N PRO A 134 -1.06 5.80 -9.41
CA PRO A 134 -1.86 4.65 -9.83
C PRO A 134 -0.99 3.59 -10.48
N GLY A 135 -1.20 2.32 -10.12
CA GLY A 135 -0.38 1.19 -10.55
C GLY A 135 0.78 0.83 -9.62
N ASN A 136 1.10 1.66 -8.64
CA ASN A 136 2.13 1.35 -7.64
C ASN A 136 1.59 0.44 -6.53
N TYR A 137 2.50 -0.29 -5.87
CA TYR A 137 2.19 -1.05 -4.68
C TYR A 137 2.67 -0.31 -3.43
N VAL A 138 1.84 -0.35 -2.40
CA VAL A 138 2.12 0.27 -1.10
C VAL A 138 1.88 -0.71 0.04
N ASP A 139 2.63 -0.52 1.13
CA ASP A 139 2.37 -1.16 2.41
C ASP A 139 1.68 -0.15 3.33
N ILE A 140 0.74 -0.62 4.13
CA ILE A 140 -0.06 0.22 5.03
C ILE A 140 0.43 0.02 6.44
N ILE A 141 0.87 1.12 7.05
CA ILE A 141 1.35 1.17 8.42
C ILE A 141 0.29 1.86 9.27
N VAL A 142 -0.06 1.26 10.40
CA VAL A 142 -0.91 1.90 11.41
C VAL A 142 -0.08 2.28 12.62
N SER A 143 -0.25 3.51 13.09
CA SER A 143 0.26 3.96 14.38
C SER A 143 -0.89 4.11 15.35
N THR A 144 -0.90 3.30 16.42
CA THR A 144 -1.98 3.25 17.40
C THR A 144 -1.43 3.05 18.81
N GLN A 145 -2.28 3.17 19.80
CA GLN A 145 -1.96 2.82 21.17
C GLN A 145 -2.16 1.32 21.39
N LYS A 146 -1.20 0.66 22.02
CA LYS A 146 -1.33 -0.75 22.38
C LYS A 146 -2.27 -0.88 23.58
N ASP A 147 -3.28 -1.71 23.45
CA ASP A 147 -4.12 -2.08 24.60
C ASP A 147 -3.29 -2.84 25.64
N VAL A 148 -3.25 -2.32 26.84
CA VAL A 148 -2.53 -2.90 27.96
C VAL A 148 -3.55 -3.65 28.83
N ALA A 149 -3.24 -4.92 29.17
CA ALA A 149 -4.11 -5.71 30.03
C ALA A 149 -4.37 -5.00 31.38
N PRO A 150 -5.57 -5.12 31.96
CA PRO A 150 -5.91 -4.51 33.26
C PRO A 150 -4.89 -4.95 34.32
N GLY A 151 -4.18 -3.98 34.94
CA GLY A 151 -3.20 -4.21 35.99
C GLY A 151 -1.73 -4.14 35.58
N ALA A 152 -1.41 -3.97 34.30
CA ALA A 152 -0.06 -3.64 33.85
C ALA A 152 0.18 -2.14 33.93
N ASP A 153 1.42 -1.74 34.25
CA ASP A 153 1.83 -0.32 34.33
C ASP A 153 1.43 0.42 33.04
N VAL A 154 0.49 1.37 33.15
CA VAL A 154 -0.13 2.09 32.05
C VAL A 154 0.85 3.14 31.50
N ARG A 155 1.97 2.70 30.98
CA ARG A 155 2.73 3.51 30.05
C ARG A 155 2.11 3.29 28.68
N GLN A 156 1.36 4.29 28.18
CA GLN A 156 0.80 4.31 26.83
C GLN A 156 1.91 3.97 25.83
N GLN A 157 1.95 2.73 25.40
CA GLN A 157 2.93 2.29 24.41
C GLN A 157 2.33 2.46 23.03
N ASN A 158 2.73 3.52 22.35
CA ASN A 158 2.44 3.65 20.94
C ASN A 158 3.15 2.52 20.19
N ILE A 159 2.42 1.86 19.32
CA ILE A 159 2.93 0.84 18.41
C ILE A 159 2.67 1.27 16.97
N SER A 160 3.69 1.12 16.14
CA SER A 160 3.59 1.29 14.69
C SER A 160 3.84 -0.05 14.03
N LYS A 161 2.88 -0.53 13.23
CA LYS A 161 2.96 -1.86 12.60
C LYS A 161 2.43 -1.83 11.17
N ILE A 162 3.05 -2.61 10.29
CA ILE A 162 2.52 -2.89 8.96
C ILE A 162 1.31 -3.81 9.12
N VAL A 163 0.15 -3.38 8.67
CA VAL A 163 -1.12 -4.12 8.79
C VAL A 163 -1.53 -4.78 7.48
N LEU A 164 -1.19 -4.16 6.36
CA LEU A 164 -1.42 -4.70 5.02
C LEU A 164 -0.19 -4.45 4.17
N GLU A 165 0.16 -5.44 3.35
CA GLU A 165 1.30 -5.39 2.46
C GLU A 165 0.87 -5.55 1.00
N ARG A 166 1.65 -4.94 0.10
CA ARG A 166 1.50 -5.06 -1.35
C ARG A 166 0.08 -4.75 -1.83
N ILE A 167 -0.44 -3.61 -1.43
CA ILE A 167 -1.75 -3.12 -1.84
C ILE A 167 -1.60 -2.25 -3.08
N LEU A 168 -2.40 -2.54 -4.11
CA LEU A 168 -2.38 -1.80 -5.38
C LEU A 168 -3.10 -0.46 -5.22
N VAL A 169 -2.45 0.62 -5.65
CA VAL A 169 -3.05 1.95 -5.75
C VAL A 169 -3.83 2.05 -7.06
N LEU A 170 -5.14 2.26 -6.99
CA LEU A 170 -6.01 2.45 -8.15
C LEU A 170 -6.09 3.92 -8.57
N ALA A 171 -6.17 4.82 -7.61
CA ALA A 171 -6.28 6.25 -7.87
C ALA A 171 -5.74 7.06 -6.69
N VAL A 172 -5.30 8.28 -6.99
CA VAL A 172 -4.89 9.28 -5.99
C VAL A 172 -5.71 10.53 -6.25
N ALA A 173 -6.40 11.04 -5.23
CA ALA A 173 -7.14 12.28 -5.29
C ALA A 173 -6.41 13.35 -4.48
N GLN A 174 -6.17 14.49 -5.13
CA GLN A 174 -5.73 15.73 -4.49
C GLN A 174 -6.88 16.72 -4.64
N GLU A 175 -7.55 17.01 -3.54
CA GLU A 175 -8.61 18.02 -3.55
C GLU A 175 -7.99 19.37 -3.24
N VAL A 176 -7.91 20.22 -4.27
CA VAL A 176 -7.51 21.63 -4.12
C VAL A 176 -8.80 22.43 -4.03
N ASN A 177 -9.23 22.77 -2.83
CA ASN A 177 -10.40 23.63 -2.64
C ASN A 177 -10.03 25.07 -3.00
N ARG A 178 -10.64 25.64 -4.07
CA ARG A 178 -10.32 26.99 -4.59
C ARG A 178 -10.98 28.13 -3.82
N ASP A 179 -11.93 27.84 -2.95
CA ASP A 179 -12.77 28.86 -2.30
C ASP A 179 -12.32 29.26 -0.89
N GLU A 180 -11.30 28.64 -0.32
CA GLU A 180 -10.74 29.06 0.96
C GLU A 180 -9.37 29.73 0.74
N THR A 181 -9.14 30.81 1.46
CA THR A 181 -7.92 31.65 1.44
C THR A 181 -6.62 30.87 1.77
N LYS A 182 -6.71 29.58 2.08
CA LYS A 182 -5.60 28.65 2.24
C LYS A 182 -5.92 27.34 1.51
N PRO A 183 -5.14 26.93 0.51
CA PRO A 183 -5.34 25.65 -0.18
C PRO A 183 -5.19 24.50 0.82
N LYS A 184 -6.25 23.73 1.01
CA LYS A 184 -6.24 22.53 1.83
C LYS A 184 -6.03 21.34 0.89
N VAL A 185 -4.83 20.79 0.87
CA VAL A 185 -4.53 19.57 0.12
C VAL A 185 -5.06 18.39 0.91
N VAL A 186 -6.11 17.74 0.42
CA VAL A 186 -6.62 16.50 1.01
C VAL A 186 -6.06 15.34 0.21
N ASN A 187 -5.12 14.62 0.79
CA ASN A 187 -4.54 13.43 0.17
C ASN A 187 -5.43 12.23 0.46
N ALA A 188 -6.12 11.75 -0.57
CA ALA A 188 -6.90 10.54 -0.52
C ALA A 188 -6.34 9.54 -1.55
N VAL A 189 -6.15 8.30 -1.12
CA VAL A 189 -5.66 7.22 -1.95
C VAL A 189 -6.71 6.12 -2.01
N THR A 190 -7.05 5.69 -3.21
CA THR A 190 -7.96 4.56 -3.44
C THR A 190 -7.16 3.31 -3.70
N LEU A 191 -7.40 2.31 -2.89
CA LEU A 191 -6.64 1.06 -2.80
C LEU A 191 -7.51 -0.12 -3.23
N GLU A 192 -6.89 -1.09 -3.90
CA GLU A 192 -7.53 -2.35 -4.24
C GLU A 192 -7.27 -3.39 -3.16
N VAL A 193 -8.32 -3.87 -2.50
CA VAL A 193 -8.23 -4.76 -1.34
C VAL A 193 -9.20 -5.93 -1.45
N THR A 194 -8.91 -7.04 -0.77
CA THR A 194 -9.92 -8.09 -0.54
C THR A 194 -10.95 -7.62 0.49
N PRO A 195 -12.13 -8.24 0.59
CA PRO A 195 -13.10 -7.93 1.64
C PRO A 195 -12.50 -7.95 3.05
N GLU A 196 -11.73 -8.98 3.38
CA GLU A 196 -11.06 -9.12 4.67
C GLU A 196 -10.02 -8.01 4.93
N GLN A 197 -9.28 -7.62 3.88
CA GLN A 197 -8.34 -6.50 3.96
C GLN A 197 -9.07 -5.17 4.14
N ALA A 198 -10.24 -5.00 3.53
CA ALA A 198 -11.07 -3.82 3.69
C ALA A 198 -11.53 -3.64 5.15
N GLU A 199 -11.99 -4.73 5.79
CA GLU A 199 -12.39 -4.73 7.19
C GLU A 199 -11.21 -4.38 8.13
N LYS A 200 -10.04 -4.99 7.89
CA LYS A 200 -8.81 -4.66 8.63
C LYS A 200 -8.41 -3.19 8.46
N LEU A 201 -8.55 -2.67 7.25
CA LEU A 201 -8.19 -1.30 6.94
C LEU A 201 -9.15 -0.29 7.57
N ASP A 202 -10.44 -0.59 7.59
CA ASP A 202 -11.45 0.24 8.25
C ASP A 202 -11.25 0.28 9.76
N LEU A 203 -10.97 -0.88 10.37
CA LEU A 203 -10.61 -0.95 11.78
C LEU A 203 -9.33 -0.15 12.06
N ALA A 204 -8.27 -0.36 11.26
CA ALA A 204 -7.00 0.35 11.40
C ALA A 204 -7.17 1.87 11.36
N ARG A 205 -8.05 2.37 10.47
CA ARG A 205 -8.40 3.79 10.36
C ARG A 205 -9.14 4.31 11.59
N SER A 206 -9.97 3.48 12.22
CA SER A 206 -10.75 3.89 13.41
C SER A 206 -9.91 3.96 14.68
N VAL A 207 -8.87 3.11 14.80
CA VAL A 207 -8.06 2.99 16.02
C VAL A 207 -6.75 3.77 15.97
N GLY A 208 -6.33 4.25 14.79
CA GLY A 208 -5.03 4.90 14.66
C GLY A 208 -4.86 5.75 13.42
N THR A 209 -3.64 6.24 13.25
CA THR A 209 -3.23 7.02 12.09
C THR A 209 -2.60 6.11 11.05
N LEU A 210 -3.07 6.24 9.80
CA LEU A 210 -2.55 5.46 8.67
C LEU A 210 -1.43 6.21 7.95
N SER A 211 -0.41 5.46 7.58
CA SER A 211 0.70 5.90 6.75
C SER A 211 0.92 4.89 5.62
N LEU A 212 1.36 5.38 4.47
CA LEU A 212 1.71 4.55 3.33
C LEU A 212 3.22 4.51 3.14
N ALA A 213 3.76 3.33 2.91
CA ALA A 213 5.13 3.12 2.46
C ALA A 213 5.10 2.60 1.02
N LEU A 214 5.81 3.28 0.11
CA LEU A 214 5.91 2.82 -1.27
C LEU A 214 6.79 1.57 -1.33
N ARG A 215 6.26 0.54 -1.98
CA ARG A 215 6.97 -0.73 -2.14
C ARG A 215 7.63 -0.84 -3.50
N ASN A 216 8.76 -1.51 -3.55
CA ASN A 216 9.36 -1.90 -4.82
C ASN A 216 8.42 -2.87 -5.56
N GLN A 217 8.12 -2.56 -6.82
CA GLN A 217 7.20 -3.34 -7.64
C GLN A 217 7.66 -4.78 -7.90
N VAL A 218 8.98 -5.02 -7.89
CA VAL A 218 9.60 -6.31 -8.19
C VAL A 218 9.77 -7.18 -6.94
N ASP A 219 9.63 -6.61 -5.73
CA ASP A 219 9.80 -7.36 -4.48
C ASP A 219 8.54 -8.13 -4.09
N PRO A 220 8.54 -9.49 -4.18
CA PRO A 220 7.42 -10.32 -3.79
C PRO A 220 7.42 -10.68 -2.29
N GLN A 221 8.53 -10.40 -1.55
CA GLN A 221 8.70 -10.92 -0.20
C GLN A 221 7.81 -10.18 0.81
N SER A 222 7.04 -10.93 1.58
CA SER A 222 6.30 -10.39 2.72
C SER A 222 7.24 -10.15 3.90
N ALA A 223 7.18 -8.97 4.49
CA ALA A 223 7.98 -8.62 5.65
C ALA A 223 7.12 -8.74 6.92
N SER A 224 7.07 -9.94 7.52
CA SER A 224 6.43 -10.09 8.82
C SER A 224 7.24 -9.36 9.89
N THR A 225 6.71 -8.24 10.40
CA THR A 225 7.32 -7.46 11.48
C THR A 225 6.48 -7.54 12.73
N GLU A 226 7.12 -7.56 13.90
CA GLU A 226 6.40 -7.49 15.20
C GLU A 226 5.84 -6.10 15.48
N GLY A 227 6.26 -5.10 14.72
CA GLY A 227 5.95 -3.69 14.92
C GLY A 227 7.00 -3.00 15.79
N ALA A 228 7.10 -1.68 15.65
CA ALA A 228 7.99 -0.84 16.42
C ALA A 228 7.24 -0.14 17.56
N THR A 229 7.82 -0.11 18.75
CA THR A 229 7.34 0.63 19.91
C THR A 229 8.34 1.70 20.30
N LYS A 230 7.95 2.66 21.15
CA LYS A 230 8.88 3.68 21.66
C LYS A 230 10.10 3.05 22.33
N LEU A 231 9.93 1.92 23.01
CA LEU A 231 11.03 1.20 23.69
C LEU A 231 12.01 0.55 22.69
N THR A 232 11.50 0.03 21.58
CA THR A 232 12.37 -0.55 20.52
C THR A 232 13.04 0.53 19.68
N LEU A 233 12.40 1.70 19.54
CA LEU A 233 12.92 2.82 18.77
C LEU A 233 14.02 3.58 19.54
N LEU A 234 13.79 3.78 20.85
CA LEU A 234 14.71 4.47 21.76
C LEU A 234 15.07 3.48 22.87
N PRO A 235 16.07 2.61 22.68
CA PRO A 235 16.53 1.72 23.73
C PRO A 235 17.00 2.56 24.90
N GLU A 236 16.17 2.59 25.96
CA GLU A 236 16.55 3.18 27.24
C GLU A 236 17.74 2.35 27.77
N ALA A 237 18.84 3.01 28.13
CA ALA A 237 19.97 2.32 28.72
C ALA A 237 19.45 1.43 29.89
N PRO A 238 19.93 0.18 30.00
CA PRO A 238 19.46 -0.70 31.06
C PRO A 238 19.57 0.05 32.38
N PRO A 239 18.51 0.07 33.23
CA PRO A 239 18.54 0.75 34.50
C PRO A 239 19.79 0.28 35.24
N ALA A 240 20.64 1.25 35.65
CA ALA A 240 21.86 0.94 36.39
C ALA A 240 21.49 -0.08 37.46
N PRO A 241 22.30 -1.14 37.65
CA PRO A 241 21.99 -2.19 38.60
C PRO A 241 21.67 -1.50 39.93
N ARG A 242 20.43 -1.62 40.39
CA ARG A 242 20.02 -1.07 41.68
C ARG A 242 21.03 -1.59 42.69
N LYS A 243 21.83 -0.67 43.28
CA LYS A 243 22.71 -1.04 44.38
C LYS A 243 21.86 -1.89 45.34
N PRO A 244 22.32 -3.07 45.73
CA PRO A 244 21.55 -3.92 46.61
C PRO A 244 21.13 -3.04 47.78
N VAL A 245 19.84 -2.86 47.96
CA VAL A 245 19.30 -2.24 49.16
C VAL A 245 19.88 -3.06 50.28
N PRO A 246 20.67 -2.48 51.22
CA PRO A 246 21.22 -3.27 52.32
C PRO A 246 20.01 -3.98 52.97
N LYS A 247 20.08 -5.33 52.98
CA LYS A 247 19.11 -6.10 53.73
C LYS A 247 19.00 -5.41 55.10
N PRO A 248 17.80 -5.04 55.56
CA PRO A 248 17.66 -4.55 56.93
C PRO A 248 18.41 -5.49 57.81
N ALA A 249 19.41 -4.98 58.55
CA ALA A 249 20.13 -5.79 59.54
C ALA A 249 19.04 -6.53 60.32
N PRO A 250 19.20 -7.83 60.58
CA PRO A 250 18.21 -8.57 61.36
C PRO A 250 17.97 -7.72 62.61
N THR A 251 16.75 -7.20 62.76
CA THR A 251 16.30 -6.49 63.96
C THR A 251 16.73 -7.32 65.11
N ALA A 252 17.71 -6.86 65.86
CA ALA A 252 18.14 -7.51 67.09
C ALA A 252 16.85 -7.89 67.83
N ARG A 253 16.67 -9.20 68.13
CA ARG A 253 15.54 -9.66 68.91
C ARG A 253 15.47 -8.70 70.10
N PRO A 254 14.33 -8.10 70.39
CA PRO A 254 14.23 -7.23 71.58
C PRO A 254 14.68 -8.09 72.76
N VAL A 255 15.80 -7.69 73.36
CA VAL A 255 16.22 -8.23 74.64
C VAL A 255 15.07 -7.99 75.54
N PRO A 256 14.50 -9.01 76.25
CA PRO A 256 13.40 -8.77 77.19
C PRO A 256 13.92 -7.77 78.20
N LEU A 257 13.35 -6.52 78.18
CA LEU A 257 13.52 -5.58 79.25
C LEU A 257 13.01 -6.26 80.51
N VAL A 258 13.95 -6.73 81.38
CA VAL A 258 13.64 -7.14 82.71
C VAL A 258 13.20 -5.83 83.39
N LEU A 259 11.91 -5.65 83.44
CA LEU A 259 11.30 -4.63 84.29
C LEU A 259 11.68 -4.95 85.66
N LYS A 260 12.63 -4.22 86.26
CA LYS A 260 12.81 -4.24 87.74
C LYS A 260 11.46 -3.87 88.29
N VAL A 261 10.76 -4.87 88.78
CA VAL A 261 9.55 -4.69 89.59
C VAL A 261 10.00 -3.85 90.80
N ALA A 262 9.57 -2.57 90.79
CA ALA A 262 9.77 -1.73 91.93
C ALA A 262 9.10 -2.42 93.11
N ALA A 263 9.82 -2.55 94.22
CA ALA A 263 9.28 -3.16 95.45
C ALA A 263 7.97 -2.43 95.83
N PRO A 264 6.96 -3.16 96.23
CA PRO A 264 5.69 -2.56 96.57
C PRO A 264 5.88 -1.53 97.73
N VAL A 265 5.53 -0.32 97.39
CA VAL A 265 5.44 0.76 98.43
C VAL A 265 4.42 0.27 99.48
N ARG A 266 4.87 0.06 100.69
CA ARG A 266 3.96 -0.22 101.82
C ARG A 266 3.08 0.98 101.92
N ARG A 267 1.82 0.86 101.62
CA ARG A 267 0.82 1.89 101.91
C ARG A 267 0.30 1.55 103.31
N ASP A 268 0.43 2.50 104.22
CA ASP A 268 -0.16 2.32 105.52
C ASP A 268 -1.67 2.56 105.38
N CYS A 269 -2.40 1.51 105.66
CA CYS A 269 -3.85 1.52 105.57
C CYS A 269 -4.43 1.58 106.99
N VAL A 270 -5.32 2.53 107.20
CA VAL A 270 -6.02 2.71 108.48
C VAL A 270 -7.50 2.35 108.23
N THR A 271 -8.02 1.59 109.17
CA THR A 271 -9.45 1.20 109.15
C THR A 271 -10.24 2.35 109.80
N VAL A 272 -11.06 3.02 109.09
CA VAL A 272 -11.96 4.02 109.61
C VAL A 272 -13.34 3.44 109.83
N LEU A 273 -13.79 3.54 111.10
CA LEU A 273 -15.11 3.06 111.49
C LEU A 273 -16.06 4.25 111.51
N ASN A 274 -17.03 4.23 110.62
CA ASN A 274 -18.07 5.30 110.60
C ASN A 274 -19.43 4.62 110.92
N GLY A 275 -19.76 4.60 112.15
CA GLY A 275 -20.95 3.94 112.65
C GLY A 275 -20.78 2.40 112.61
N LEU A 276 -21.70 1.69 111.94
CA LEU A 276 -21.66 0.22 111.81
C LEU A 276 -20.96 -0.21 110.55
N ARG A 277 -20.29 0.65 109.79
CA ARG A 277 -19.54 0.35 108.56
C ARG A 277 -18.08 0.66 108.76
N ALA A 278 -17.29 -0.38 108.47
CA ALA A 278 -15.82 -0.31 108.46
C ALA A 278 -15.36 -0.11 107.03
N SER A 279 -14.57 0.88 106.71
CA SER A 279 -13.89 1.11 105.45
C SER A 279 -12.40 1.24 105.66
N GLN A 280 -11.59 0.74 104.76
CA GLN A 280 -10.13 0.77 104.80
C GLN A 280 -9.67 1.88 103.84
N GLU A 281 -9.00 2.88 104.36
CA GLU A 281 -8.38 3.97 103.62
C GLU A 281 -6.87 3.83 103.68
N CYS A 282 -6.20 3.79 102.52
CA CYS A 282 -4.75 3.63 102.39
C CYS A 282 -4.15 4.97 101.87
N PHE A 283 -3.07 5.41 102.55
CA PHE A 283 -2.37 6.62 102.16
C PHE A 283 -0.95 6.35 101.69
#